data_bc068d6b327de10aed74db9b40a08236
#
_entry.id   bc068d6b327de10aed74db9b40a08236
#
_cell.length_a   1.000
_cell.length_b   1.000
_cell.length_c   1.000
_cell.angle_alpha   90.00
_cell.angle_beta   90.00
_cell.angle_gamma   90.00
#
_symmetry.space_group_name_H-M   'P 1'
#
loop_
_entity.id
_entity.type
_entity.pdbx_description
1 polymer ?
#
loop_
_entity_poly.entity_id
_entity_poly.type
_entity_poly.pdbx_seq_one_letter_code
_entity_poly.pdbx_strand_id
1 'polypeptide(L)'
;MLFVGPHQHYLPYVSDVLPSLGEEGVQTCTLRDLVPEGTSAGPEADPEVARLKSSAAMVRAIEPAVRLYEEPPTKGLEVSTPYADVWVSAADWAEAFEAPDPGTPHNEARDLVWEELLTILVDKVDDEEVPSDQLRRALASSPELRSALAGAWPLLEATDVVGDLWDVPAYLRMCAPWLEPDEVRRLRRADPQAWTVSDLPLLDAARQRLGDPEASRRRRRHAAVLAAEREEMARVVDHLVATDDSEMRVMSMLRVEDAQSIIVDESALPGSAAPRRGVDQLAGPFAHVVVDEAQELTDAEWQMLLLRCPSRSFTIVGDRAQARHGFTESWQERLERIGLDRVELAGLRINYRTPEEVMAEAEPVIRTVLPDANVPISVRASRLPVVHGSTSELDSILGTWLSSDPDGIACVIGDRASLPTFEAPSRVRALTPELSKGLEFDLVVLLDPESPDGGIEGAVDRYVAMTRATQQLVVLTGPCAG
;
A
#
# COMPACT_ATOMS: atom_id res chain seq x y z
N MET A 1 -12.31 -7.92 -3.30
CA MET A 1 -11.65 -7.27 -4.45
C MET A 1 -11.17 -5.89 -4.01
N LEU A 2 -10.03 -5.43 -4.53
CA LEU A 2 -9.51 -4.08 -4.29
C LEU A 2 -9.49 -3.30 -5.60
N PHE A 3 -9.98 -2.07 -5.58
CA PHE A 3 -9.84 -1.10 -6.67
C PHE A 3 -8.88 0.01 -6.25
N VAL A 4 -7.86 0.27 -7.06
CA VAL A 4 -6.84 1.30 -6.82
C VAL A 4 -6.98 2.38 -7.89
N GLY A 5 -7.32 3.58 -7.45
CA GLY A 5 -7.46 4.76 -8.30
C GLY A 5 -6.30 5.73 -8.16
N PRO A 6 -6.17 6.68 -9.10
CA PRO A 6 -5.03 7.60 -9.15
C PRO A 6 -5.01 8.62 -8.01
N HIS A 7 -6.16 9.12 -7.57
CA HIS A 7 -6.27 10.14 -6.53
C HIS A 7 -7.65 10.16 -5.84
N GLN A 8 -7.72 10.78 -4.67
CA GLN A 8 -8.92 10.82 -3.81
C GLN A 8 -10.18 11.40 -4.49
N HIS A 9 -10.03 12.38 -5.38
CA HIS A 9 -11.18 12.97 -6.10
C HIS A 9 -11.83 12.04 -7.12
N TYR A 10 -11.12 10.98 -7.52
CA TYR A 10 -11.59 9.97 -8.46
C TYR A 10 -12.42 8.87 -7.77
N LEU A 11 -12.07 8.51 -6.54
CA LEU A 11 -12.69 7.38 -5.84
C LEU A 11 -14.21 7.48 -5.67
N PRO A 12 -14.81 8.65 -5.33
CA PRO A 12 -16.26 8.76 -5.23
C PRO A 12 -16.99 8.40 -6.52
N TYR A 13 -16.43 8.82 -7.67
CA TYR A 13 -17.02 8.49 -8.97
C TYR A 13 -17.08 6.97 -9.20
N VAL A 14 -16.00 6.26 -8.89
CA VAL A 14 -15.95 4.81 -9.05
C VAL A 14 -16.82 4.09 -8.03
N SER A 15 -16.82 4.56 -6.77
CA SER A 15 -17.61 3.98 -5.70
C SER A 15 -19.12 4.02 -5.97
N ASP A 16 -19.60 5.03 -6.72
CA ASP A 16 -21.00 5.13 -7.13
C ASP A 16 -21.33 4.18 -8.29
N VAL A 17 -20.35 3.89 -9.14
CA VAL A 17 -20.55 3.04 -10.35
C VAL A 17 -20.52 1.55 -10.02
N LEU A 18 -19.59 1.10 -9.15
CA LEU A 18 -19.40 -0.33 -8.87
C LEU A 18 -20.67 -1.05 -8.35
N PRO A 19 -21.44 -0.50 -7.41
CA PRO A 19 -22.70 -1.12 -6.98
C PRO A 19 -23.74 -1.21 -8.10
N SER A 20 -23.76 -0.24 -9.03
CA SER A 20 -24.67 -0.25 -10.17
C SER A 20 -24.38 -1.39 -11.16
N LEU A 21 -23.16 -1.91 -11.15
CA LEU A 21 -22.71 -3.07 -11.92
C LEU A 21 -22.92 -4.41 -11.19
N GLY A 22 -23.45 -4.38 -9.96
CA GLY A 22 -23.72 -5.57 -9.15
C GLY A 22 -22.51 -6.04 -8.34
N GLU A 23 -21.45 -5.23 -8.24
CA GLU A 23 -20.23 -5.54 -7.46
C GLU A 23 -20.36 -4.97 -6.04
N GLU A 24 -20.73 -5.82 -5.09
CA GLU A 24 -20.77 -5.48 -3.67
C GLU A 24 -19.47 -5.89 -2.96
N GLY A 25 -19.04 -5.09 -1.97
CA GLY A 25 -17.88 -5.40 -1.14
C GLY A 25 -16.53 -5.11 -1.80
N VAL A 26 -16.49 -4.30 -2.87
CA VAL A 26 -15.26 -3.78 -3.44
C VAL A 26 -14.71 -2.69 -2.52
N GLN A 27 -13.45 -2.84 -2.12
CA GLN A 27 -12.74 -1.77 -1.42
C GLN A 27 -12.07 -0.86 -2.44
N THR A 28 -12.22 0.46 -2.26
CA THR A 28 -11.63 1.48 -3.12
C THR A 28 -10.60 2.28 -2.34
N CYS A 29 -9.43 2.50 -2.92
CA CYS A 29 -8.36 3.29 -2.30
C CYS A 29 -7.44 3.91 -3.34
N THR A 30 -6.59 4.82 -2.89
CA THR A 30 -5.37 5.24 -3.58
C THR A 30 -4.16 4.51 -2.98
N LEU A 31 -2.99 4.56 -3.63
CA LEU A 31 -1.76 4.01 -3.06
C LEU A 31 -1.41 4.64 -1.70
N ARG A 32 -1.73 5.93 -1.50
CA ARG A 32 -1.49 6.63 -0.24
C ARG A 32 -2.29 6.05 0.92
N ASP A 33 -3.49 5.54 0.67
CA ASP A 33 -4.35 4.97 1.71
C ASP A 33 -3.86 3.62 2.23
N LEU A 34 -2.94 2.99 1.50
CA LEU A 34 -2.35 1.70 1.89
C LEU A 34 -1.38 1.82 3.07
N VAL A 35 -0.93 3.04 3.38
CA VAL A 35 0.09 3.33 4.40
C VAL A 35 -0.37 4.49 5.27
N PRO A 36 -0.30 4.41 6.60
CA PRO A 36 -0.75 5.49 7.50
C PRO A 36 -0.10 6.85 7.20
N GLU A 37 1.18 6.86 6.84
CA GLU A 37 1.94 8.07 6.51
C GLU A 37 1.50 8.73 5.20
N GLY A 38 0.75 8.01 4.36
CA GLY A 38 0.29 8.54 3.07
C GLY A 38 -0.58 9.79 3.19
N THR A 39 -1.27 9.99 4.32
CA THR A 39 -2.07 11.20 4.58
C THR A 39 -1.21 12.45 4.79
N SER A 40 -0.01 12.30 5.35
CA SER A 40 0.92 13.39 5.68
C SER A 40 2.10 13.51 4.71
N ALA A 41 2.36 12.46 3.91
CA ALA A 41 3.48 12.44 2.98
C ALA A 41 3.39 13.56 1.94
N GLY A 42 4.46 14.36 1.86
CA GLY A 42 4.60 15.41 0.84
C GLY A 42 5.08 14.88 -0.52
N PRO A 43 5.13 15.72 -1.56
CA PRO A 43 5.81 15.37 -2.80
C PRO A 43 7.32 15.26 -2.56
N GLU A 44 8.00 14.38 -3.33
CA GLU A 44 9.46 14.37 -3.35
C GLU A 44 9.97 15.57 -4.16
N ALA A 45 10.82 16.39 -3.56
CA ALA A 45 11.28 17.63 -4.17
C ALA A 45 12.44 17.42 -5.15
N ASP A 46 13.28 16.41 -4.93
CA ASP A 46 14.43 16.08 -5.81
C ASP A 46 14.01 14.93 -6.76
N PRO A 47 13.91 15.19 -8.08
CA PRO A 47 13.55 14.16 -9.07
C PRO A 47 14.49 12.95 -9.10
N GLU A 48 15.78 13.14 -8.80
CA GLU A 48 16.73 12.05 -8.74
C GLU A 48 16.51 11.17 -7.50
N VAL A 49 16.17 11.78 -6.37
CA VAL A 49 15.76 11.03 -5.16
C VAL A 49 14.48 10.24 -5.44
N ALA A 50 13.49 10.87 -6.09
CA ALA A 50 12.27 10.18 -6.51
C ALA A 50 12.59 8.98 -7.42
N ARG A 51 13.45 9.16 -8.42
CA ARG A 51 13.89 8.11 -9.33
C ARG A 51 14.57 6.94 -8.60
N LEU A 52 15.47 7.22 -7.67
CA LEU A 52 16.19 6.20 -6.91
C LEU A 52 15.21 5.37 -6.06
N LYS A 53 14.29 6.03 -5.37
CA LYS A 53 13.28 5.39 -4.51
C LYS A 53 12.21 4.62 -5.31
N SER A 54 11.97 5.00 -6.57
CA SER A 54 10.94 4.37 -7.41
C SER A 54 11.27 2.96 -7.89
N SER A 55 12.50 2.49 -7.69
CA SER A 55 12.92 1.17 -8.14
C SER A 55 12.47 0.04 -7.21
N ALA A 56 12.08 -1.11 -7.77
CA ALA A 56 11.80 -2.31 -6.99
C ALA A 56 13.03 -2.78 -6.19
N ALA A 57 14.25 -2.41 -6.61
CA ALA A 57 15.48 -2.72 -5.89
C ALA A 57 15.50 -2.04 -4.51
N MET A 58 15.06 -0.77 -4.43
CA MET A 58 14.99 -0.05 -3.15
C MET A 58 14.02 -0.71 -2.16
N VAL A 59 12.88 -1.20 -2.63
CA VAL A 59 11.95 -1.96 -1.78
C VAL A 59 12.62 -3.22 -1.22
N ARG A 60 13.44 -3.91 -2.04
CA ARG A 60 14.19 -5.09 -1.58
C ARG A 60 15.26 -4.79 -0.54
N ALA A 61 15.69 -3.53 -0.38
CA ALA A 61 16.64 -3.14 0.66
C ALA A 61 16.08 -3.33 2.08
N ILE A 62 14.77 -3.43 2.24
CA ILE A 62 14.11 -3.69 3.53
C ILE A 62 14.47 -5.09 4.07
N GLU A 63 14.60 -6.09 3.22
CA GLU A 63 14.95 -7.45 3.68
C GLU A 63 16.31 -7.51 4.40
N PRO A 64 17.44 -7.07 3.82
CA PRO A 64 18.70 -7.02 4.54
C PRO A 64 18.67 -6.05 5.73
N ALA A 65 17.86 -4.97 5.67
CA ALA A 65 17.73 -4.04 6.79
C ALA A 65 17.15 -4.72 8.04
N VAL A 66 16.13 -5.56 7.88
CA VAL A 66 15.54 -6.30 9.00
C VAL A 66 16.44 -7.46 9.43
N ARG A 67 17.07 -8.17 8.48
CA ARG A 67 17.97 -9.29 8.77
C ARG A 67 19.11 -8.96 9.73
N LEU A 68 19.60 -7.73 9.73
CA LEU A 68 20.65 -7.30 10.68
C LEU A 68 20.21 -7.43 12.15
N TYR A 69 18.90 -7.38 12.40
CA TYR A 69 18.30 -7.57 13.72
C TYR A 69 17.92 -9.03 14.01
N GLU A 70 18.16 -9.94 13.08
CA GLU A 70 17.89 -11.37 13.20
C GLU A 70 19.17 -12.20 13.30
N GLU A 71 20.31 -11.55 13.61
CA GLU A 71 21.57 -12.23 13.85
C GLU A 71 21.67 -12.71 15.32
N PRO A 72 21.90 -14.02 15.57
CA PRO A 72 21.96 -14.54 16.91
C PRO A 72 23.19 -14.01 17.68
N PRO A 73 23.09 -13.80 19.01
CA PRO A 73 24.20 -13.41 19.84
C PRO A 73 25.35 -14.43 19.78
N THR A 74 26.57 -13.93 19.64
CA THR A 74 27.80 -14.75 19.64
C THR A 74 28.38 -14.99 21.03
N LYS A 75 27.83 -14.30 22.04
CA LYS A 75 28.25 -14.42 23.43
C LYS A 75 27.21 -15.16 24.26
N GLY A 76 27.68 -16.07 25.10
CA GLY A 76 26.82 -16.74 26.08
C GLY A 76 26.41 -15.84 27.24
N LEU A 77 25.40 -16.27 27.99
CA LEU A 77 24.81 -15.62 29.15
C LEU A 77 24.56 -16.67 30.24
N GLU A 78 24.92 -16.37 31.49
CA GLU A 78 24.52 -17.18 32.64
C GLU A 78 23.21 -16.63 33.21
N VAL A 79 22.23 -17.51 33.40
CA VAL A 79 20.93 -17.18 33.96
C VAL A 79 20.74 -17.95 35.24
N SER A 80 20.73 -17.22 36.38
CA SER A 80 20.50 -17.84 37.67
C SER A 80 19.00 -17.89 37.99
N THR A 81 18.54 -19.05 38.42
CA THR A 81 17.18 -19.27 38.89
C THR A 81 17.18 -19.91 40.27
N PRO A 82 16.08 -19.91 41.04
CA PRO A 82 16.00 -20.61 42.32
C PRO A 82 16.21 -22.15 42.24
N TYR A 83 16.18 -22.71 41.01
CA TYR A 83 16.24 -24.15 40.78
C TYR A 83 17.56 -24.61 40.15
N ALA A 84 18.15 -23.79 39.30
CA ALA A 84 19.40 -24.09 38.62
C ALA A 84 20.01 -22.82 38.01
N ASP A 85 21.33 -22.82 37.87
CA ASP A 85 22.08 -21.88 37.05
C ASP A 85 22.21 -22.46 35.65
N VAL A 86 21.70 -21.76 34.65
CA VAL A 86 21.64 -22.24 33.26
C VAL A 86 22.51 -21.37 32.37
N TRP A 87 23.44 -22.01 31.66
CA TRP A 87 24.28 -21.32 30.68
C TRP A 87 23.61 -21.31 29.33
N VAL A 88 23.29 -20.13 28.83
CA VAL A 88 22.81 -19.91 27.45
C VAL A 88 24.02 -19.73 26.56
N SER A 89 24.30 -20.71 25.69
CA SER A 89 25.43 -20.65 24.76
C SER A 89 25.05 -19.93 23.44
N ALA A 90 26.05 -19.57 22.64
CA ALA A 90 25.81 -19.05 21.29
C ALA A 90 25.08 -20.06 20.38
N ALA A 91 25.24 -21.37 20.61
CA ALA A 91 24.55 -22.42 19.86
C ALA A 91 23.04 -22.45 20.22
N ASP A 92 22.69 -22.26 21.51
CA ASP A 92 21.28 -22.20 21.93
C ASP A 92 20.56 -21.00 21.33
N TRP A 93 21.25 -19.85 21.26
CA TRP A 93 20.72 -18.68 20.56
C TRP A 93 20.51 -18.97 19.08
N ALA A 94 21.49 -19.57 18.41
CA ALA A 94 21.37 -19.88 16.98
C ALA A 94 20.21 -20.83 16.70
N GLU A 95 20.05 -21.88 17.51
CA GLU A 95 18.94 -22.85 17.39
C GLU A 95 17.59 -22.16 17.62
N ALA A 96 17.45 -21.33 18.67
CA ALA A 96 16.22 -20.60 18.94
C ALA A 96 15.85 -19.61 17.82
N PHE A 97 16.86 -19.00 17.17
CA PHE A 97 16.64 -18.07 16.06
C PHE A 97 16.19 -18.75 14.76
N GLU A 98 16.41 -20.08 14.63
CA GLU A 98 15.93 -20.87 13.51
C GLU A 98 14.47 -21.38 13.70
N ALA A 99 13.87 -21.19 14.88
CA ALA A 99 12.52 -21.69 15.17
C ALA A 99 11.39 -21.07 14.33
N PRO A 100 11.43 -19.78 13.94
CA PRO A 100 10.38 -19.21 13.10
C PRO A 100 10.41 -19.79 11.68
N ASP A 101 9.22 -20.12 11.15
CA ASP A 101 9.08 -20.51 9.75
C ASP A 101 9.54 -19.39 8.80
N PRO A 102 10.12 -19.74 7.64
CA PRO A 102 10.47 -18.74 6.62
C PRO A 102 9.27 -17.89 6.21
N GLY A 103 9.43 -16.56 6.28
CA GLY A 103 8.37 -15.61 5.98
C GLY A 103 7.52 -15.18 7.17
N THR A 104 7.79 -15.69 8.38
CA THR A 104 7.18 -15.15 9.60
C THR A 104 7.64 -13.70 9.81
N PRO A 105 6.73 -12.74 10.02
CA PRO A 105 7.11 -11.36 10.28
C PRO A 105 7.97 -11.22 11.55
N HIS A 106 8.97 -10.34 11.50
CA HIS A 106 9.99 -10.18 12.54
C HIS A 106 9.42 -10.02 13.96
N ASN A 107 8.47 -9.10 14.14
CA ASN A 107 7.86 -8.83 15.45
C ASN A 107 7.03 -10.02 15.97
N GLU A 108 6.48 -10.81 15.05
CA GLU A 108 5.69 -12.00 15.39
C GLU A 108 6.58 -13.21 15.67
N ALA A 109 7.71 -13.32 14.98
CA ALA A 109 8.72 -14.36 15.17
C ALA A 109 9.35 -14.33 16.55
N ARG A 110 9.42 -13.16 17.17
CA ARG A 110 10.01 -12.95 18.49
C ARG A 110 9.45 -13.87 19.59
N ASP A 111 8.15 -14.14 19.57
CA ASP A 111 7.54 -15.05 20.54
C ASP A 111 7.95 -16.51 20.28
N LEU A 112 8.09 -16.89 19.00
CA LEU A 112 8.55 -18.25 18.63
C LEU A 112 10.00 -18.47 19.09
N VAL A 113 10.88 -17.49 18.85
CA VAL A 113 12.27 -17.50 19.34
C VAL A 113 12.29 -17.62 20.87
N TRP A 114 11.42 -16.87 21.56
CA TRP A 114 11.34 -16.91 23.02
C TRP A 114 10.91 -18.29 23.55
N GLU A 115 9.86 -18.85 23.00
CA GLU A 115 9.32 -20.14 23.43
C GLU A 115 10.32 -21.28 23.18
N GLU A 116 11.00 -21.24 22.02
CA GLU A 116 12.05 -22.22 21.70
C GLU A 116 13.25 -22.10 22.63
N LEU A 117 13.72 -20.88 22.87
CA LEU A 117 14.81 -20.63 23.82
C LEU A 117 14.49 -21.20 25.20
N LEU A 118 13.28 -20.98 25.72
CA LEU A 118 12.85 -21.55 26.99
C LEU A 118 12.84 -23.07 26.95
N THR A 119 12.42 -23.68 25.85
CA THR A 119 12.43 -25.15 25.69
C THR A 119 13.84 -25.70 25.72
N ILE A 120 14.74 -25.14 24.91
CA ILE A 120 16.16 -25.51 24.90
C ILE A 120 16.78 -25.43 26.31
N LEU A 121 16.51 -24.34 27.03
CA LEU A 121 17.12 -24.14 28.36
C LEU A 121 16.53 -25.06 29.42
N VAL A 122 15.26 -25.43 29.35
CA VAL A 122 14.64 -26.42 30.24
C VAL A 122 15.22 -27.81 29.97
N ASP A 123 15.37 -28.21 28.70
CA ASP A 123 15.87 -29.50 28.29
C ASP A 123 17.37 -29.71 28.63
N LYS A 124 18.12 -28.62 28.84
CA LYS A 124 19.53 -28.67 29.28
C LYS A 124 19.69 -29.05 30.74
N VAL A 125 18.66 -28.88 31.56
CA VAL A 125 18.73 -29.23 32.98
C VAL A 125 18.24 -30.65 33.16
N ASP A 126 19.18 -31.58 33.13
CA ASP A 126 18.96 -33.02 33.31
C ASP A 126 18.98 -33.36 34.82
N ASP A 127 18.01 -32.81 35.56
CA ASP A 127 17.84 -33.04 36.98
C ASP A 127 16.38 -33.39 37.32
N GLU A 128 16.16 -34.71 37.63
CA GLU A 128 14.82 -35.21 37.94
C GLU A 128 14.18 -34.57 39.17
N GLU A 129 14.99 -33.92 40.04
CA GLU A 129 14.48 -33.22 41.23
C GLU A 129 13.92 -31.80 40.89
N VAL A 130 14.23 -31.28 39.70
CA VAL A 130 13.77 -29.96 39.27
C VAL A 130 12.53 -30.07 38.41
N PRO A 131 11.34 -29.60 38.84
CA PRO A 131 10.14 -29.65 38.02
C PRO A 131 10.26 -28.72 36.80
N SER A 132 10.22 -29.26 35.61
CA SER A 132 10.39 -28.54 34.33
C SER A 132 9.48 -27.30 34.23
N ASP A 133 8.21 -27.41 34.65
CA ASP A 133 7.26 -26.30 34.67
C ASP A 133 7.65 -25.14 35.58
N GLN A 134 8.31 -25.45 36.71
CA GLN A 134 8.74 -24.42 37.64
C GLN A 134 10.01 -23.74 37.13
N LEU A 135 10.94 -24.51 36.58
CA LEU A 135 12.15 -23.99 35.94
C LEU A 135 11.77 -23.08 34.75
N ARG A 136 10.84 -23.52 33.89
CA ARG A 136 10.36 -22.73 32.76
C ARG A 136 9.77 -21.39 33.20
N ARG A 137 8.96 -21.38 34.28
CA ARG A 137 8.38 -20.14 34.82
C ARG A 137 9.47 -19.23 35.41
N ALA A 138 10.46 -19.79 36.06
CA ALA A 138 11.58 -19.04 36.64
C ALA A 138 12.44 -18.40 35.54
N LEU A 139 12.82 -19.18 34.50
CA LEU A 139 13.53 -18.68 33.32
C LEU A 139 12.72 -17.60 32.61
N ALA A 140 11.44 -17.83 32.39
CA ALA A 140 10.55 -16.86 31.76
C ALA A 140 10.37 -15.57 32.56
N SER A 141 10.63 -15.61 33.85
CA SER A 141 10.58 -14.43 34.77
C SER A 141 11.91 -13.72 34.90
N SER A 142 13.03 -14.33 34.44
CA SER A 142 14.38 -13.75 34.59
C SER A 142 14.48 -12.42 33.83
N PRO A 143 14.87 -11.33 34.54
CA PRO A 143 15.08 -10.04 33.90
C PRO A 143 16.30 -10.05 32.97
N GLU A 144 17.32 -10.81 33.29
CA GLU A 144 18.57 -10.95 32.53
C GLU A 144 18.28 -11.58 31.18
N LEU A 145 17.54 -12.71 31.15
CA LEU A 145 17.17 -13.41 29.92
C LEU A 145 16.24 -12.56 29.03
N ARG A 146 15.26 -11.89 29.64
CA ARG A 146 14.36 -10.97 28.92
C ARG A 146 15.11 -9.78 28.32
N SER A 147 16.06 -9.21 29.06
CA SER A 147 16.89 -8.10 28.56
C SER A 147 17.79 -8.56 27.42
N ALA A 148 18.38 -9.77 27.55
CA ALA A 148 19.21 -10.35 26.49
C ALA A 148 18.41 -10.56 25.21
N LEU A 149 17.20 -11.14 25.29
CA LEU A 149 16.33 -11.28 24.12
C LEU A 149 15.91 -9.92 23.55
N ALA A 150 15.59 -8.94 24.39
CA ALA A 150 15.21 -7.61 23.93
C ALA A 150 16.34 -6.91 23.15
N GLY A 151 17.59 -7.19 23.51
CA GLY A 151 18.75 -6.70 22.76
C GLY A 151 19.06 -7.52 21.52
N ALA A 152 18.83 -8.85 21.55
CA ALA A 152 19.13 -9.76 20.45
C ALA A 152 18.06 -9.78 19.37
N TRP A 153 16.78 -9.64 19.75
CA TRP A 153 15.61 -9.58 18.86
C TRP A 153 14.68 -8.45 19.30
N PRO A 154 15.03 -7.18 18.99
CA PRO A 154 14.22 -6.03 19.37
C PRO A 154 12.87 -6.02 18.62
N LEU A 155 11.86 -5.38 19.20
CA LEU A 155 10.67 -4.99 18.44
C LEU A 155 11.02 -3.80 17.57
N LEU A 156 10.68 -3.85 16.29
CA LEU A 156 11.02 -2.83 15.30
C LEU A 156 9.75 -2.14 14.79
N GLU A 157 9.88 -0.85 14.50
CA GLU A 157 8.87 -0.06 13.81
C GLU A 157 9.32 0.27 12.38
N ALA A 158 8.39 0.26 11.43
CA ALA A 158 8.70 0.50 10.02
C ALA A 158 9.29 1.90 9.79
N THR A 159 8.81 2.89 10.53
CA THR A 159 9.30 4.27 10.51
C THR A 159 10.76 4.38 10.95
N ASP A 160 11.17 3.59 11.94
CA ASP A 160 12.55 3.61 12.41
C ASP A 160 13.47 2.91 11.40
N VAL A 161 13.10 1.72 10.93
CA VAL A 161 13.91 0.97 9.94
C VAL A 161 14.11 1.78 8.65
N VAL A 162 13.06 2.40 8.13
CA VAL A 162 13.17 3.23 6.91
C VAL A 162 13.87 4.55 7.21
N GLY A 163 13.64 5.16 8.39
CA GLY A 163 14.34 6.37 8.82
C GLY A 163 15.85 6.17 8.92
N ASP A 164 16.29 5.06 9.48
CA ASP A 164 17.70 4.71 9.62
C ASP A 164 18.39 4.55 8.25
N LEU A 165 17.70 4.09 7.21
CA LEU A 165 18.24 4.07 5.84
C LEU A 165 18.61 5.48 5.36
N TRP A 166 17.85 6.50 5.75
CA TRP A 166 18.09 7.89 5.34
C TRP A 166 19.04 8.66 6.25
N ASP A 167 19.19 8.24 7.50
CA ASP A 167 20.09 8.90 8.47
C ASP A 167 21.50 8.29 8.46
N VAL A 168 21.63 6.96 8.30
CA VAL A 168 22.89 6.23 8.47
C VAL A 168 23.43 5.71 7.11
N PRO A 169 24.35 6.44 6.43
CA PRO A 169 24.86 6.04 5.13
C PRO A 169 25.56 4.66 5.10
N ALA A 170 26.13 4.22 6.22
CA ALA A 170 26.74 2.89 6.31
C ALA A 170 25.69 1.80 6.27
N TYR A 171 24.56 1.99 6.95
CA TYR A 171 23.43 1.09 6.95
C TYR A 171 22.81 1.00 5.56
N LEU A 172 22.53 2.14 4.91
CA LEU A 172 22.02 2.15 3.55
C LEU A 172 22.93 1.39 2.56
N ARG A 173 24.26 1.57 2.65
CA ARG A 173 25.20 0.84 1.79
C ARG A 173 25.20 -0.67 2.01
N MET A 174 24.98 -1.12 3.24
CA MET A 174 24.84 -2.54 3.55
C MET A 174 23.56 -3.12 2.95
N CYS A 175 22.46 -2.37 3.04
CA CYS A 175 21.14 -2.80 2.60
C CYS A 175 20.94 -2.65 1.09
N ALA A 176 21.58 -1.66 0.47
CA ALA A 176 21.49 -1.32 -0.95
C ALA A 176 22.88 -1.19 -1.60
N PRO A 177 23.65 -2.30 -1.72
CA PRO A 177 25.05 -2.29 -2.20
C PRO A 177 25.19 -1.89 -3.68
N TRP A 178 24.12 -1.80 -4.44
CA TRP A 178 24.10 -1.35 -5.83
C TRP A 178 24.10 0.17 -5.98
N LEU A 179 23.89 0.92 -4.89
CA LEU A 179 23.91 2.38 -4.93
C LEU A 179 25.34 2.92 -4.98
N GLU A 180 25.57 3.89 -5.87
CA GLU A 180 26.82 4.61 -5.91
C GLU A 180 26.98 5.54 -4.69
N PRO A 181 28.21 5.87 -4.28
CA PRO A 181 28.46 6.72 -3.11
C PRO A 181 27.76 8.09 -3.16
N ASP A 182 27.59 8.65 -4.36
CA ASP A 182 26.91 9.92 -4.57
C ASP A 182 25.40 9.80 -4.40
N GLU A 183 24.81 8.69 -4.84
CA GLU A 183 23.40 8.38 -4.65
C GLU A 183 23.07 8.18 -3.17
N VAL A 184 23.94 7.47 -2.43
CA VAL A 184 23.82 7.31 -0.97
C VAL A 184 23.83 8.66 -0.25
N ARG A 185 24.73 9.59 -0.68
CA ARG A 185 24.78 10.95 -0.10
C ARG A 185 23.51 11.76 -0.42
N ARG A 186 22.96 11.60 -1.61
CA ARG A 186 21.75 12.30 -2.05
C ARG A 186 20.50 11.84 -1.32
N LEU A 187 20.40 10.55 -1.03
CA LEU A 187 19.29 9.97 -0.28
C LEU A 187 19.26 10.38 1.20
N ARG A 188 20.40 10.86 1.73
CA ARG A 188 20.47 11.33 3.11
C ARG A 188 19.66 12.60 3.31
N ARG A 189 18.89 12.68 4.39
CA ARG A 189 18.10 13.86 4.75
C ARG A 189 18.25 14.22 6.23
N ALA A 190 18.01 15.51 6.55
CA ALA A 190 18.20 16.05 7.90
C ALA A 190 17.12 15.57 8.89
N ASP A 191 15.90 15.38 8.42
CA ASP A 191 14.81 14.76 9.17
C ASP A 191 14.47 13.40 8.52
N PRO A 192 14.91 12.30 9.14
CA PRO A 192 14.69 10.96 8.58
C PRO A 192 13.22 10.58 8.42
N GLN A 193 12.34 11.20 9.21
CA GLN A 193 10.90 10.90 9.22
C GLN A 193 10.05 11.95 8.46
N ALA A 194 10.65 12.89 7.75
CA ALA A 194 9.95 13.78 6.82
C ALA A 194 9.52 13.01 5.56
N TRP A 195 8.43 12.24 5.69
CA TRP A 195 7.99 11.31 4.64
C TRP A 195 7.53 12.01 3.37
N THR A 196 7.97 11.45 2.25
CA THR A 196 7.50 11.81 0.90
C THR A 196 6.70 10.65 0.30
N VAL A 197 5.96 10.90 -0.76
CA VAL A 197 5.22 9.84 -1.47
C VAL A 197 6.12 8.72 -1.97
N SER A 198 7.37 9.05 -2.30
CA SER A 198 8.36 8.07 -2.75
C SER A 198 8.88 7.14 -1.64
N ASP A 199 8.62 7.45 -0.36
CA ASP A 199 8.97 6.58 0.78
C ASP A 199 7.89 5.53 1.07
N LEU A 200 6.65 5.75 0.61
CA LEU A 200 5.51 4.89 0.97
C LEU A 200 5.71 3.42 0.61
N PRO A 201 6.30 3.06 -0.55
CA PRO A 201 6.56 1.65 -0.86
C PRO A 201 7.54 0.97 0.11
N LEU A 202 8.54 1.70 0.61
CA LEU A 202 9.49 1.18 1.58
C LEU A 202 8.83 1.00 2.95
N LEU A 203 8.04 1.98 3.39
CA LEU A 203 7.27 1.91 4.64
C LEU A 203 6.29 0.74 4.63
N ASP A 204 5.61 0.53 3.50
CA ASP A 204 4.70 -0.60 3.31
C ASP A 204 5.43 -1.94 3.41
N ALA A 205 6.52 -2.09 2.65
CA ALA A 205 7.34 -3.29 2.68
C ALA A 205 7.91 -3.57 4.08
N ALA A 206 8.38 -2.53 4.78
CA ALA A 206 8.88 -2.65 6.14
C ALA A 206 7.77 -3.13 7.08
N ARG A 207 6.55 -2.56 7.01
CA ARG A 207 5.41 -3.01 7.84
C ARG A 207 5.07 -4.47 7.60
N GLN A 208 5.04 -4.88 6.36
CA GLN A 208 4.72 -6.27 6.02
C GLN A 208 5.80 -7.24 6.49
N ARG A 209 7.08 -6.86 6.34
CA ARG A 209 8.22 -7.68 6.79
C ARG A 209 8.34 -7.75 8.32
N LEU A 210 8.02 -6.65 8.99
CA LEU A 210 8.07 -6.57 10.45
C LEU A 210 6.85 -7.19 11.12
N GLY A 211 5.67 -7.09 10.51
CA GLY A 211 4.41 -7.47 11.14
C GLY A 211 4.00 -6.48 12.26
N ASP A 212 2.95 -6.85 12.98
CA ASP A 212 2.40 -6.02 14.04
C ASP A 212 3.09 -6.31 15.39
N PRO A 213 3.73 -5.33 16.02
CA PRO A 213 4.35 -5.50 17.32
C PRO A 213 3.37 -5.86 18.45
N GLU A 214 2.08 -5.57 18.27
CA GLU A 214 1.02 -5.91 19.22
C GLU A 214 0.33 -7.26 18.92
N ALA A 215 0.65 -7.92 17.80
CA ALA A 215 0.00 -9.18 17.38
C ALA A 215 0.12 -10.26 18.46
N SER A 216 1.29 -10.40 19.08
CA SER A 216 1.55 -11.34 20.16
C SER A 216 0.71 -11.05 21.41
N ARG A 217 0.57 -9.78 21.77
CA ARG A 217 -0.29 -9.37 22.91
C ARG A 217 -1.76 -9.64 22.59
N ARG A 218 -2.20 -9.37 21.37
CA ARG A 218 -3.57 -9.64 20.95
C ARG A 218 -3.86 -11.14 20.96
N ARG A 219 -2.96 -11.96 20.41
CA ARG A 219 -3.09 -13.43 20.43
C ARG A 219 -3.17 -13.96 21.86
N ARG A 220 -2.31 -13.52 22.77
CA ARG A 220 -2.35 -13.94 24.19
C ARG A 220 -3.65 -13.51 24.88
N ARG A 221 -4.12 -12.29 24.68
CA ARG A 221 -5.41 -11.84 25.23
C ARG A 221 -6.56 -12.67 24.70
N HIS A 222 -6.59 -12.91 23.39
CA HIS A 222 -7.64 -13.75 22.78
C HIS A 222 -7.59 -15.18 23.29
N ALA A 223 -6.42 -15.78 23.38
CA ALA A 223 -6.23 -17.12 23.96
C ALA A 223 -6.68 -17.18 25.42
N ALA A 224 -6.38 -16.14 26.22
CA ALA A 224 -6.82 -16.06 27.61
C ALA A 224 -8.34 -15.95 27.73
N VAL A 225 -9.00 -15.18 26.86
CA VAL A 225 -10.47 -15.08 26.81
C VAL A 225 -11.08 -16.43 26.45
N LEU A 226 -10.59 -17.09 25.38
CA LEU A 226 -11.07 -18.41 24.98
C LEU A 226 -10.84 -19.47 26.06
N ALA A 227 -9.71 -19.40 26.79
CA ALA A 227 -9.44 -20.30 27.92
C ALA A 227 -10.45 -20.08 29.06
N ALA A 228 -10.75 -18.82 29.40
CA ALA A 228 -11.73 -18.49 30.43
C ALA A 228 -13.16 -18.95 30.05
N GLU A 229 -13.54 -18.75 28.77
CA GLU A 229 -14.82 -19.21 28.22
C GLU A 229 -14.93 -20.74 28.26
N ARG A 230 -13.85 -21.45 27.90
CA ARG A 230 -13.81 -22.93 28.02
C ARG A 230 -13.95 -23.42 29.45
N GLU A 231 -13.28 -22.73 30.39
CA GLU A 231 -13.34 -23.07 31.81
C GLU A 231 -14.76 -22.80 32.40
N GLU A 232 -15.39 -21.73 31.96
CA GLU A 232 -16.78 -21.45 32.34
C GLU A 232 -17.77 -22.46 31.75
N MET A 233 -17.59 -22.82 30.46
CA MET A 233 -18.39 -23.85 29.80
C MET A 233 -18.21 -25.22 30.48
N ALA A 234 -16.97 -25.59 30.81
CA ALA A 234 -16.74 -26.84 31.57
C ALA A 234 -17.45 -26.86 32.90
N ARG A 235 -17.43 -25.74 33.67
CA ARG A 235 -18.17 -25.60 34.92
C ARG A 235 -19.68 -25.72 34.73
N VAL A 236 -20.24 -25.16 33.66
CA VAL A 236 -21.68 -25.28 33.34
C VAL A 236 -22.03 -26.72 32.99
N VAL A 237 -21.18 -27.39 32.17
CA VAL A 237 -21.41 -28.82 31.81
C VAL A 237 -21.33 -29.71 33.04
N ASP A 238 -20.33 -29.51 33.90
CA ASP A 238 -20.20 -30.26 35.16
C ASP A 238 -21.41 -30.06 36.08
N HIS A 239 -21.93 -28.84 36.15
CA HIS A 239 -23.13 -28.54 36.92
C HIS A 239 -24.39 -29.24 36.33
N LEU A 240 -24.55 -29.20 35.01
CA LEU A 240 -25.65 -29.88 34.30
C LEU A 240 -25.57 -31.40 34.46
N VAL A 241 -24.37 -31.98 34.35
CA VAL A 241 -24.15 -33.42 34.59
C VAL A 241 -24.45 -33.79 36.05
N ALA A 242 -24.06 -32.93 37.01
CA ALA A 242 -24.32 -33.19 38.44
C ALA A 242 -25.80 -33.04 38.83
N THR A 243 -26.60 -32.26 38.08
CA THR A 243 -28.03 -32.02 38.31
C THR A 243 -28.95 -32.83 37.39
N ASP A 244 -28.41 -33.73 36.54
CA ASP A 244 -29.21 -34.59 35.66
C ASP A 244 -29.81 -35.78 36.42
N ASP A 245 -31.05 -35.62 36.87
CA ASP A 245 -31.87 -36.64 37.56
C ASP A 245 -32.67 -37.53 36.58
N SER A 246 -32.41 -37.44 35.25
CA SER A 246 -33.12 -38.23 34.26
C SER A 246 -32.72 -39.70 34.31
N GLU A 247 -33.71 -40.63 34.15
CA GLU A 247 -33.48 -42.09 34.15
C GLU A 247 -32.46 -42.54 33.08
N MET A 248 -32.25 -41.78 31.99
CA MET A 248 -31.33 -42.07 30.91
C MET A 248 -30.00 -41.34 31.01
N ARG A 249 -29.81 -40.45 31.98
CA ARG A 249 -28.57 -39.62 32.13
C ARG A 249 -28.05 -39.05 30.79
N VAL A 250 -28.94 -38.43 30.02
CA VAL A 250 -28.67 -37.98 28.65
C VAL A 250 -27.47 -36.99 28.60
N MET A 251 -27.34 -36.16 29.64
CA MET A 251 -26.25 -35.18 29.74
C MET A 251 -24.87 -35.79 30.02
N SER A 252 -24.85 -36.97 30.67
CA SER A 252 -23.57 -37.67 30.92
C SER A 252 -22.97 -38.33 29.66
N MET A 253 -23.74 -38.40 28.56
CA MET A 253 -23.26 -38.84 27.23
C MET A 253 -22.61 -37.72 26.42
N LEU A 254 -22.81 -36.45 26.77
CA LEU A 254 -22.11 -35.31 26.21
C LEU A 254 -20.71 -35.24 26.82
N ARG A 255 -19.73 -35.78 26.15
CA ARG A 255 -18.33 -35.60 26.54
C ARG A 255 -17.93 -34.12 26.33
N VAL A 256 -17.21 -33.58 27.30
CA VAL A 256 -16.62 -32.22 27.22
C VAL A 256 -15.82 -32.03 25.90
N GLU A 257 -15.22 -33.11 25.40
CA GLU A 257 -14.50 -33.15 24.12
C GLU A 257 -15.39 -32.92 22.90
N ASP A 258 -16.65 -33.43 22.91
CA ASP A 258 -17.60 -33.25 21.81
C ASP A 258 -18.16 -31.83 21.78
N ALA A 259 -18.38 -31.22 22.95
CA ALA A 259 -18.79 -29.81 23.08
C ALA A 259 -17.64 -28.85 22.68
N GLN A 260 -16.39 -29.21 22.97
CA GLN A 260 -15.22 -28.45 22.58
C GLN A 260 -14.97 -28.51 21.05
N SER A 261 -15.24 -29.64 20.40
CA SER A 261 -15.07 -29.77 18.95
C SER A 261 -16.03 -28.90 18.15
N ILE A 262 -17.25 -28.69 18.64
CA ILE A 262 -18.24 -27.83 18.01
C ILE A 262 -17.86 -26.35 18.12
N ILE A 263 -17.29 -25.94 19.25
CA ILE A 263 -16.83 -24.54 19.45
C ILE A 263 -15.55 -24.23 18.65
N VAL A 264 -14.67 -25.21 18.52
CA VAL A 264 -13.44 -25.05 17.72
C VAL A 264 -13.77 -24.91 16.23
N ASP A 265 -14.80 -25.60 15.72
CA ASP A 265 -15.20 -25.52 14.31
C ASP A 265 -15.89 -24.18 13.98
N GLU A 266 -16.61 -23.58 14.93
CA GLU A 266 -17.24 -22.25 14.76
C GLU A 266 -16.24 -21.09 14.88
N SER A 267 -15.13 -21.26 15.63
CA SER A 267 -14.03 -20.28 15.72
C SER A 267 -13.04 -20.37 14.56
N ALA A 268 -13.05 -21.48 13.83
CA ALA A 268 -12.26 -21.71 12.62
C ALA A 268 -12.90 -21.13 11.34
N LEU A 269 -14.12 -20.58 11.44
CA LEU A 269 -14.74 -19.87 10.32
C LEU A 269 -13.97 -18.58 10.02
N PRO A 270 -13.58 -18.33 8.75
CA PRO A 270 -12.83 -17.13 8.33
C PRO A 270 -13.55 -15.79 8.56
N GLY A 271 -14.69 -15.78 9.28
CA GLY A 271 -15.56 -14.63 9.50
C GLY A 271 -15.59 -14.06 10.92
N SER A 272 -14.94 -14.70 11.92
CA SER A 272 -14.99 -14.24 13.32
C SER A 272 -13.87 -13.26 13.74
N ALA A 273 -13.03 -12.83 12.80
CA ALA A 273 -12.07 -11.78 13.09
C ALA A 273 -12.82 -10.46 13.37
N ALA A 274 -12.52 -9.83 14.51
CA ALA A 274 -13.02 -8.49 14.81
C ALA A 274 -12.79 -7.57 13.59
N PRO A 275 -13.75 -6.68 13.25
CA PRO A 275 -13.64 -5.86 12.06
C PRO A 275 -12.32 -5.08 12.09
N ARG A 276 -11.45 -5.36 11.12
CA ARG A 276 -10.19 -4.63 10.93
C ARG A 276 -10.52 -3.16 10.70
N ARG A 277 -9.84 -2.26 11.37
CA ARG A 277 -10.12 -0.81 11.26
C ARG A 277 -9.22 -0.17 10.21
N GLY A 278 -9.79 0.53 9.24
CA GLY A 278 -9.08 1.42 8.32
C GLY A 278 -7.94 0.74 7.52
N VAL A 279 -6.70 1.10 7.77
CA VAL A 279 -5.51 0.60 7.05
C VAL A 279 -5.39 -0.93 7.11
N ASP A 280 -5.82 -1.56 8.21
CA ASP A 280 -5.81 -3.04 8.35
C ASP A 280 -6.71 -3.73 7.32
N GLN A 281 -7.80 -3.10 6.88
CA GLN A 281 -8.69 -3.66 5.85
C GLN A 281 -8.01 -3.69 4.47
N LEU A 282 -7.07 -2.78 4.24
CA LEU A 282 -6.31 -2.67 2.99
C LEU A 282 -5.02 -3.51 2.99
N ALA A 283 -4.72 -4.20 4.08
CA ALA A 283 -3.54 -5.07 4.16
C ALA A 283 -3.64 -6.33 3.27
N GLY A 284 -4.87 -6.74 2.91
CA GLY A 284 -5.11 -7.94 2.12
C GLY A 284 -5.16 -9.23 2.97
N PRO A 285 -4.96 -10.42 2.36
CA PRO A 285 -4.79 -10.62 0.92
C PRO A 285 -6.09 -10.42 0.14
N PHE A 286 -5.96 -9.92 -1.09
CA PHE A 286 -7.08 -9.79 -2.02
C PHE A 286 -7.01 -10.88 -3.10
N ALA A 287 -8.16 -11.43 -3.48
CA ALA A 287 -8.24 -12.40 -4.56
C ALA A 287 -8.00 -11.78 -5.94
N HIS A 288 -8.36 -10.49 -6.09
CA HIS A 288 -8.21 -9.74 -7.34
C HIS A 288 -8.02 -8.25 -7.04
N VAL A 289 -7.15 -7.60 -7.83
CA VAL A 289 -6.88 -6.15 -7.75
C VAL A 289 -7.12 -5.52 -9.11
N VAL A 290 -7.90 -4.44 -9.13
CA VAL A 290 -8.11 -3.58 -10.30
C VAL A 290 -7.27 -2.32 -10.11
N VAL A 291 -6.46 -1.97 -11.11
CA VAL A 291 -5.59 -0.79 -11.08
C VAL A 291 -5.96 0.10 -12.24
N ASP A 292 -6.33 1.33 -11.96
CA ASP A 292 -6.61 2.34 -12.98
C ASP A 292 -5.49 3.38 -13.03
N GLU A 293 -5.31 4.02 -14.20
CA GLU A 293 -4.20 4.95 -14.49
C GLU A 293 -2.81 4.33 -14.20
N ALA A 294 -2.67 3.03 -14.48
CA ALA A 294 -1.52 2.21 -14.11
C ALA A 294 -0.19 2.66 -14.74
N GLN A 295 -0.22 3.50 -15.78
CA GLN A 295 0.99 4.07 -16.40
C GLN A 295 1.76 5.00 -15.47
N GLU A 296 1.11 5.52 -14.43
CA GLU A 296 1.75 6.40 -13.45
C GLU A 296 2.51 5.64 -12.36
N LEU A 297 2.23 4.35 -12.17
CA LEU A 297 2.82 3.56 -11.10
C LEU A 297 4.31 3.29 -11.36
N THR A 298 5.11 3.51 -10.35
CA THR A 298 6.52 3.13 -10.31
C THR A 298 6.69 1.64 -9.99
N ASP A 299 7.86 1.08 -10.25
CA ASP A 299 8.16 -0.32 -9.92
C ASP A 299 8.04 -0.58 -8.41
N ALA A 300 8.41 0.39 -7.58
CA ALA A 300 8.27 0.31 -6.13
C ALA A 300 6.79 0.28 -5.69
N GLU A 301 5.94 1.10 -6.29
CA GLU A 301 4.50 1.13 -6.01
C GLU A 301 3.80 -0.16 -6.46
N TRP A 302 4.24 -0.76 -7.57
CA TRP A 302 3.76 -2.09 -7.97
C TRP A 302 4.04 -3.15 -6.90
N GLN A 303 5.18 -3.08 -6.17
CA GLN A 303 5.45 -4.02 -5.08
C GLN A 303 4.40 -3.94 -3.98
N MET A 304 3.87 -2.74 -3.65
CA MET A 304 2.79 -2.58 -2.66
C MET A 304 1.55 -3.39 -3.04
N LEU A 305 1.20 -3.41 -4.33
CA LEU A 305 0.03 -4.12 -4.84
C LEU A 305 0.27 -5.63 -4.96
N LEU A 306 1.46 -6.02 -5.40
CA LEU A 306 1.86 -7.43 -5.53
C LEU A 306 1.88 -8.15 -4.19
N LEU A 307 2.28 -7.48 -3.11
CA LEU A 307 2.24 -8.01 -1.75
C LEU A 307 0.81 -8.29 -1.27
N ARG A 308 -0.16 -7.48 -1.72
CA ARG A 308 -1.58 -7.61 -1.34
C ARG A 308 -2.37 -8.61 -2.19
N CYS A 309 -1.81 -9.05 -3.32
CA CYS A 309 -2.45 -9.99 -4.24
C CYS A 309 -1.55 -11.20 -4.54
N PRO A 310 -1.40 -12.14 -3.61
CA PRO A 310 -0.55 -13.32 -3.81
C PRO A 310 -0.94 -14.18 -5.01
N SER A 311 -2.24 -14.16 -5.39
CA SER A 311 -2.74 -14.85 -6.58
C SER A 311 -2.24 -14.26 -7.90
N ARG A 312 -1.65 -13.06 -7.87
CA ARG A 312 -1.25 -12.30 -9.08
C ARG A 312 -2.38 -12.07 -10.07
N SER A 313 -3.63 -12.01 -9.57
CA SER A 313 -4.82 -11.75 -10.39
C SER A 313 -5.10 -10.26 -10.45
N PHE A 314 -4.80 -9.63 -11.59
CA PHE A 314 -4.94 -8.19 -11.81
C PHE A 314 -5.77 -7.88 -13.05
N THR A 315 -6.55 -6.79 -12.98
CA THR A 315 -7.05 -6.05 -14.13
C THR A 315 -6.36 -4.70 -14.14
N ILE A 316 -5.59 -4.43 -15.19
CA ILE A 316 -4.73 -3.24 -15.28
C ILE A 316 -5.23 -2.38 -16.42
N VAL A 317 -5.61 -1.15 -16.12
CA VAL A 317 -6.07 -0.15 -17.09
C VAL A 317 -5.06 0.99 -17.10
N GLY A 318 -4.65 1.40 -18.30
CA GLY A 318 -3.71 2.49 -18.45
C GLY A 318 -3.47 2.89 -19.89
N ASP A 319 -3.01 4.11 -20.06
CA ASP A 319 -2.69 4.70 -21.35
C ASP A 319 -1.26 5.26 -21.36
N ARG A 320 -0.37 4.66 -22.18
CA ARG A 320 1.01 5.13 -22.34
C ARG A 320 1.10 6.59 -22.78
N ALA A 321 0.12 7.06 -23.56
CA ALA A 321 0.05 8.44 -24.03
C ALA A 321 -0.25 9.45 -22.89
N GLN A 322 -0.69 8.96 -21.74
CA GLN A 322 -0.97 9.77 -20.55
C GLN A 322 0.06 9.61 -19.43
N ALA A 323 1.18 8.91 -19.70
CA ALA A 323 2.26 8.70 -18.73
C ALA A 323 3.15 9.94 -18.62
N ARG A 324 3.00 10.71 -17.55
CA ARG A 324 3.69 12.00 -17.35
C ARG A 324 5.22 11.88 -17.32
N HIS A 325 5.73 10.82 -16.66
CA HIS A 325 7.17 10.59 -16.56
C HIS A 325 7.76 9.81 -17.73
N GLY A 326 6.98 9.63 -18.79
CA GLY A 326 7.34 8.86 -19.96
C GLY A 326 7.15 7.35 -19.76
N PHE A 327 6.77 6.68 -20.85
CA PHE A 327 6.55 5.24 -20.88
C PHE A 327 7.09 4.72 -22.21
N THR A 328 8.40 4.53 -22.28
CA THR A 328 9.11 4.20 -23.54
C THR A 328 9.08 2.70 -23.86
N GLU A 329 8.93 1.86 -22.84
CA GLU A 329 8.79 0.41 -22.95
C GLU A 329 7.36 -0.02 -23.32
N SER A 330 7.14 -1.28 -23.68
CA SER A 330 5.83 -1.85 -23.84
C SER A 330 5.19 -2.21 -22.50
N TRP A 331 3.85 -2.34 -22.47
CA TRP A 331 3.16 -2.89 -21.29
C TRP A 331 3.64 -4.29 -20.92
N GLN A 332 3.93 -5.13 -21.92
CA GLN A 332 4.43 -6.48 -21.69
C GLN A 332 5.76 -6.45 -20.93
N GLU A 333 6.73 -5.68 -21.41
CA GLU A 333 8.06 -5.56 -20.78
C GLU A 333 7.96 -5.02 -19.35
N ARG A 334 7.12 -4.00 -19.12
CA ARG A 334 6.92 -3.45 -17.77
C ARG A 334 6.33 -4.46 -16.81
N LEU A 335 5.27 -5.15 -17.22
CA LEU A 335 4.58 -6.10 -16.36
C LEU A 335 5.42 -7.34 -16.08
N GLU A 336 6.18 -7.83 -17.05
CA GLU A 336 7.16 -8.91 -16.86
C GLU A 336 8.27 -8.49 -15.87
N ARG A 337 8.79 -7.26 -15.98
CA ARG A 337 9.83 -6.76 -15.07
C ARG A 337 9.37 -6.70 -13.62
N ILE A 338 8.12 -6.38 -13.34
CA ILE A 338 7.57 -6.39 -11.99
C ILE A 338 7.13 -7.76 -11.50
N GLY A 339 7.21 -8.80 -12.36
CA GLY A 339 6.93 -10.20 -12.01
C GLY A 339 5.51 -10.67 -12.35
N LEU A 340 4.87 -10.09 -13.36
CA LEU A 340 3.61 -10.58 -13.94
C LEU A 340 3.90 -11.23 -15.29
N ASP A 341 4.09 -12.55 -15.30
CA ASP A 341 4.57 -13.30 -16.48
C ASP A 341 3.43 -13.72 -17.44
N ARG A 342 2.19 -13.75 -16.96
CA ARG A 342 1.01 -14.13 -17.75
C ARG A 342 0.14 -12.91 -17.97
N VAL A 343 0.35 -12.25 -19.11
CA VAL A 343 -0.31 -11.00 -19.45
C VAL A 343 -1.13 -11.20 -20.71
N GLU A 344 -2.41 -10.82 -20.66
CA GLU A 344 -3.28 -10.69 -21.82
C GLU A 344 -3.53 -9.20 -22.09
N LEU A 345 -3.13 -8.73 -23.28
CA LEU A 345 -3.26 -7.32 -23.67
C LEU A 345 -4.48 -7.11 -24.55
N ALA A 346 -5.36 -6.22 -24.13
CA ALA A 346 -6.51 -5.76 -24.92
C ALA A 346 -6.40 -4.26 -25.19
N GLY A 347 -6.36 -3.88 -26.47
CA GLY A 347 -6.26 -2.47 -26.87
C GLY A 347 -7.63 -1.86 -27.19
N LEU A 348 -7.95 -0.75 -26.53
CA LEU A 348 -9.12 0.06 -26.85
C LEU A 348 -8.76 1.04 -27.96
N ARG A 349 -9.45 0.95 -29.11
CA ARG A 349 -9.16 1.74 -30.32
C ARG A 349 -10.24 2.74 -30.67
N ILE A 350 -11.38 2.67 -30.01
CA ILE A 350 -12.53 3.52 -30.27
C ILE A 350 -12.75 4.44 -29.10
N ASN A 351 -12.80 5.75 -29.38
CA ASN A 351 -13.13 6.78 -28.41
C ASN A 351 -14.53 7.34 -28.74
N TYR A 352 -15.46 7.15 -27.84
CA TYR A 352 -16.82 7.70 -27.93
C TYR A 352 -17.03 8.89 -26.96
N ARG A 353 -16.05 9.22 -26.14
CA ARG A 353 -16.09 10.27 -25.13
C ARG A 353 -15.67 11.61 -25.70
N THR A 354 -14.45 11.69 -26.21
CA THR A 354 -13.85 12.92 -26.72
C THR A 354 -14.24 13.14 -28.17
N PRO A 355 -14.77 14.31 -28.57
CA PRO A 355 -15.13 14.61 -29.95
C PRO A 355 -13.94 14.56 -30.91
N GLU A 356 -14.22 14.27 -32.19
CA GLU A 356 -13.21 14.23 -33.24
C GLU A 356 -12.46 15.56 -33.42
N GLU A 357 -13.15 16.70 -33.20
CA GLU A 357 -12.57 18.04 -33.32
C GLU A 357 -11.49 18.24 -32.22
N VAL A 358 -11.74 17.76 -31.01
CA VAL A 358 -10.78 17.82 -29.89
C VAL A 358 -9.63 16.85 -30.12
N MET A 359 -9.91 15.63 -30.58
CA MET A 359 -8.88 14.63 -30.87
C MET A 359 -7.96 15.08 -32.01
N ALA A 360 -8.48 15.75 -33.03
CA ALA A 360 -7.68 16.29 -34.12
C ALA A 360 -6.67 17.35 -33.65
N GLU A 361 -7.00 18.10 -32.59
CA GLU A 361 -6.09 19.07 -31.97
C GLU A 361 -5.10 18.41 -31.01
N ALA A 362 -5.53 17.38 -30.27
CA ALA A 362 -4.72 16.72 -29.24
C ALA A 362 -3.71 15.72 -29.82
N GLU A 363 -4.08 14.96 -30.88
CA GLU A 363 -3.23 13.92 -31.46
C GLU A 363 -1.85 14.42 -31.90
N PRO A 364 -1.70 15.55 -32.62
CA PRO A 364 -0.39 16.06 -33.00
C PRO A 364 0.51 16.36 -31.81
N VAL A 365 -0.05 16.83 -30.69
CA VAL A 365 0.69 17.16 -29.47
C VAL A 365 1.41 15.93 -28.94
N ILE A 366 0.67 14.84 -28.72
CA ILE A 366 1.27 13.62 -28.15
C ILE A 366 2.18 12.88 -29.13
N ARG A 367 1.88 12.87 -30.43
CA ARG A 367 2.71 12.19 -31.44
C ARG A 367 4.05 12.86 -31.67
N THR A 368 4.21 14.11 -31.29
CA THR A 368 5.52 14.81 -31.34
C THR A 368 6.53 14.17 -30.40
N VAL A 369 6.10 13.68 -29.24
CA VAL A 369 6.96 13.08 -28.21
C VAL A 369 6.86 11.56 -28.15
N LEU A 370 5.72 10.99 -28.54
CA LEU A 370 5.44 9.55 -28.60
C LEU A 370 4.84 9.20 -29.97
N PRO A 371 5.67 9.00 -31.02
CA PRO A 371 5.17 8.72 -32.38
C PRO A 371 4.33 7.45 -32.49
N ASP A 372 4.58 6.46 -31.62
CA ASP A 372 3.90 5.17 -31.54
C ASP A 372 2.73 5.14 -30.52
N ALA A 373 2.31 6.31 -30.00
CA ALA A 373 1.19 6.39 -29.08
C ALA A 373 -0.08 5.79 -29.72
N ASN A 374 -0.78 4.94 -28.94
CA ASN A 374 -2.08 4.41 -29.33
C ASN A 374 -3.15 5.49 -29.11
N VAL A 375 -3.36 6.36 -30.11
CA VAL A 375 -4.42 7.36 -30.07
C VAL A 375 -5.69 6.75 -30.62
N PRO A 376 -6.75 6.61 -29.79
CA PRO A 376 -8.01 6.00 -30.24
C PRO A 376 -8.76 6.91 -31.21
N ILE A 377 -9.44 6.29 -32.16
CA ILE A 377 -10.24 7.00 -33.17
C ILE A 377 -11.55 7.44 -32.54
N SER A 378 -11.83 8.74 -32.57
CA SER A 378 -13.13 9.25 -32.14
C SER A 378 -14.22 8.91 -33.14
N VAL A 379 -15.39 8.46 -32.63
CA VAL A 379 -16.59 8.18 -33.45
C VAL A 379 -17.71 9.20 -33.21
N ARG A 380 -17.40 10.26 -32.42
CA ARG A 380 -18.34 11.31 -32.04
C ARG A 380 -17.84 12.67 -32.52
N ALA A 381 -18.69 13.43 -33.21
CA ALA A 381 -18.46 14.83 -33.53
C ALA A 381 -19.32 15.73 -32.64
N SER A 382 -18.74 16.74 -32.04
CA SER A 382 -19.46 17.76 -31.28
C SER A 382 -20.05 18.84 -32.22
N ARG A 383 -19.46 18.99 -33.40
CA ARG A 383 -19.71 20.07 -34.36
C ARG A 383 -19.37 21.46 -33.81
N LEU A 384 -18.65 21.52 -32.71
CA LEU A 384 -18.14 22.72 -32.09
C LEU A 384 -16.62 22.80 -32.38
N PRO A 385 -16.14 23.84 -33.06
CA PRO A 385 -14.73 23.98 -33.35
C PRO A 385 -13.95 24.23 -32.04
N VAL A 386 -12.69 23.82 -32.03
CA VAL A 386 -11.76 24.26 -31.00
C VAL A 386 -11.54 25.76 -31.13
N VAL A 387 -11.67 26.49 -30.05
CA VAL A 387 -11.54 27.95 -30.01
C VAL A 387 -10.16 28.32 -29.49
N HIS A 388 -9.44 29.18 -30.19
CA HIS A 388 -8.18 29.76 -29.73
C HIS A 388 -8.37 31.25 -29.41
N GLY A 389 -7.83 31.71 -28.27
CA GLY A 389 -7.99 33.07 -27.83
C GLY A 389 -6.93 33.54 -26.82
N SER A 390 -7.14 34.67 -26.22
CA SER A 390 -6.28 35.21 -25.19
C SER A 390 -6.83 34.89 -23.78
N THR A 391 -5.93 34.74 -22.80
CA THR A 391 -6.30 34.52 -21.38
C THR A 391 -7.20 35.63 -20.84
N SER A 392 -7.14 36.88 -21.43
CA SER A 392 -8.02 37.96 -21.09
C SER A 392 -9.51 37.74 -21.46
N GLU A 393 -9.81 36.76 -22.30
CA GLU A 393 -11.17 36.43 -22.74
C GLU A 393 -11.85 35.36 -21.87
N LEU A 394 -11.15 34.82 -20.86
CA LEU A 394 -11.61 33.71 -20.00
C LEU A 394 -13.00 33.98 -19.40
N ASP A 395 -13.19 35.12 -18.74
CA ASP A 395 -14.44 35.44 -18.07
C ASP A 395 -15.61 35.57 -19.06
N SER A 396 -15.37 36.19 -20.23
CA SER A 396 -16.35 36.31 -21.29
C SER A 396 -16.81 34.99 -21.87
N ILE A 397 -15.81 34.08 -22.08
CA ILE A 397 -16.07 32.73 -22.61
C ILE A 397 -16.88 31.90 -21.61
N LEU A 398 -16.45 31.89 -20.35
CA LEU A 398 -17.16 31.19 -19.28
C LEU A 398 -18.59 31.74 -19.08
N GLY A 399 -18.73 33.05 -19.04
CA GLY A 399 -20.06 33.72 -18.88
C GLY A 399 -21.02 33.39 -20.02
N THR A 400 -20.52 33.39 -21.26
CA THR A 400 -21.31 33.04 -22.45
C THR A 400 -21.71 31.55 -22.41
N TRP A 401 -20.77 30.68 -22.11
CA TRP A 401 -21.01 29.23 -22.09
C TRP A 401 -22.00 28.86 -20.98
N LEU A 402 -21.80 29.36 -19.74
CA LEU A 402 -22.69 29.10 -18.59
C LEU A 402 -24.13 29.57 -18.84
N SER A 403 -24.32 30.60 -19.70
CA SER A 403 -25.63 31.08 -20.07
C SER A 403 -26.31 30.23 -21.14
N SER A 404 -25.53 29.59 -22.00
CA SER A 404 -26.03 28.73 -23.10
C SER A 404 -26.23 27.27 -22.67
N ASP A 405 -25.50 26.81 -21.68
CA ASP A 405 -25.59 25.43 -21.15
C ASP A 405 -25.83 25.47 -19.62
N PRO A 406 -27.11 25.44 -19.18
CA PRO A 406 -27.46 25.58 -17.78
C PRO A 406 -27.08 24.38 -16.90
N ASP A 407 -26.90 23.20 -17.47
CA ASP A 407 -26.62 21.96 -16.75
C ASP A 407 -25.14 21.48 -16.89
N GLY A 408 -24.41 22.07 -17.83
CA GLY A 408 -23.04 21.67 -18.14
C GLY A 408 -22.02 22.02 -17.04
N ILE A 409 -20.92 21.25 -17.02
CA ILE A 409 -19.77 21.42 -16.12
C ILE A 409 -18.57 21.87 -16.93
N ALA A 410 -17.96 22.99 -16.54
CA ALA A 410 -16.74 23.50 -17.15
C ALA A 410 -15.51 23.27 -16.27
N CYS A 411 -14.34 23.13 -16.88
CA CYS A 411 -13.07 23.10 -16.18
C CYS A 411 -12.06 24.03 -16.84
N VAL A 412 -11.40 24.85 -16.02
CA VAL A 412 -10.21 25.63 -16.40
C VAL A 412 -9.01 24.82 -15.98
N ILE A 413 -8.16 24.43 -16.94
CA ILE A 413 -6.97 23.63 -16.69
C ILE A 413 -5.72 24.43 -17.02
N GLY A 414 -4.73 24.44 -16.13
CA GLY A 414 -3.49 25.16 -16.30
C GLY A 414 -2.52 24.94 -15.13
N ASP A 415 -1.40 25.64 -15.15
CA ASP A 415 -0.46 25.59 -14.03
C ASP A 415 -1.08 26.20 -12.78
N ARG A 416 -0.71 25.65 -11.61
CA ARG A 416 -1.26 26.07 -10.31
C ARG A 416 -1.17 27.58 -10.05
N ALA A 417 -0.17 28.25 -10.59
CA ALA A 417 0.03 29.70 -10.43
C ALA A 417 -0.92 30.54 -11.31
N SER A 418 -1.40 29.98 -12.43
CA SER A 418 -2.27 30.66 -13.40
C SER A 418 -3.75 30.38 -13.18
N LEU A 419 -4.10 29.41 -12.31
CA LEU A 419 -5.47 28.98 -12.10
C LEU A 419 -6.29 30.04 -11.32
N PRO A 420 -7.50 30.38 -11.82
CA PRO A 420 -8.43 31.22 -11.10
C PRO A 420 -9.06 30.48 -9.92
N THR A 421 -9.56 31.23 -8.94
CA THR A 421 -10.33 30.68 -7.81
C THR A 421 -11.83 30.92 -8.07
N PHE A 422 -12.60 29.84 -8.00
CA PHE A 422 -14.06 29.91 -8.10
C PHE A 422 -14.70 29.62 -6.74
N GLU A 423 -15.77 30.38 -6.41
CA GLU A 423 -16.52 30.13 -5.18
C GLU A 423 -17.41 28.90 -5.29
N ALA A 424 -17.44 28.09 -4.25
CA ALA A 424 -18.28 26.86 -4.21
C ALA A 424 -19.73 27.23 -3.71
N PRO A 425 -20.79 26.59 -4.25
CA PRO A 425 -20.78 25.57 -5.28
C PRO A 425 -20.72 26.16 -6.69
N SER A 426 -19.68 25.83 -7.46
CA SER A 426 -19.52 26.32 -8.83
C SER A 426 -19.63 25.18 -9.84
N ARG A 427 -20.26 25.43 -10.97
CA ARG A 427 -20.21 24.56 -12.15
C ARG A 427 -18.89 24.67 -12.91
N VAL A 428 -18.03 25.60 -12.52
CA VAL A 428 -16.68 25.78 -13.06
C VAL A 428 -15.68 25.29 -12.05
N ARG A 429 -14.78 24.39 -12.46
CA ARG A 429 -13.65 23.92 -11.65
C ARG A 429 -12.34 24.47 -12.18
N ALA A 430 -11.36 24.63 -11.30
CA ALA A 430 -10.00 24.99 -11.68
C ALA A 430 -9.08 23.84 -11.21
N LEU A 431 -8.40 23.16 -12.15
CA LEU A 431 -7.60 22.00 -11.88
C LEU A 431 -6.26 22.07 -12.63
N THR A 432 -5.23 21.45 -12.07
CA THR A 432 -4.01 21.16 -12.82
C THR A 432 -4.27 19.96 -13.77
N PRO A 433 -3.45 19.79 -14.83
CA PRO A 433 -3.55 18.61 -15.70
C PRO A 433 -3.56 17.30 -14.92
N GLU A 434 -2.70 17.17 -13.91
CA GLU A 434 -2.61 16.00 -13.03
C GLU A 434 -3.93 15.72 -12.29
N LEU A 435 -4.53 16.73 -11.69
CA LEU A 435 -5.79 16.60 -10.95
C LEU A 435 -7.02 16.42 -11.86
N SER A 436 -6.87 16.70 -13.16
CA SER A 436 -7.93 16.49 -14.16
C SER A 436 -7.99 15.07 -14.68
N LYS A 437 -6.97 14.22 -14.42
CA LYS A 437 -6.93 12.82 -14.86
C LYS A 437 -8.15 12.05 -14.35
N GLY A 438 -8.71 11.23 -15.22
CA GLY A 438 -9.91 10.44 -14.92
C GLY A 438 -11.22 11.23 -14.89
N LEU A 439 -11.19 12.57 -14.89
CA LEU A 439 -12.38 13.43 -14.86
C LEU A 439 -12.80 13.83 -16.28
N GLU A 440 -14.07 14.28 -16.43
CA GLU A 440 -14.67 14.70 -17.69
C GLU A 440 -15.45 16.00 -17.49
N PHE A 441 -15.42 16.87 -18.51
CA PHE A 441 -16.10 18.17 -18.48
C PHE A 441 -16.68 18.50 -19.84
N ASP A 442 -17.84 19.14 -19.86
CA ASP A 442 -18.49 19.56 -21.10
C ASP A 442 -17.67 20.63 -21.82
N LEU A 443 -17.16 21.61 -21.07
CA LEU A 443 -16.20 22.58 -21.56
C LEU A 443 -14.86 22.45 -20.84
N VAL A 444 -13.79 22.38 -21.60
CA VAL A 444 -12.43 22.59 -21.07
C VAL A 444 -11.84 23.87 -21.62
N VAL A 445 -11.35 24.71 -20.73
CA VAL A 445 -10.55 25.88 -21.08
C VAL A 445 -9.12 25.63 -20.61
N LEU A 446 -8.21 25.48 -21.57
CA LEU A 446 -6.79 25.24 -21.32
C LEU A 446 -6.04 26.59 -21.29
N LEU A 447 -5.36 26.90 -20.20
CA LEU A 447 -4.60 28.13 -20.02
C LEU A 447 -3.11 27.90 -20.29
N ASP A 448 -2.52 28.76 -21.11
CA ASP A 448 -1.08 28.82 -21.44
C ASP A 448 -0.44 27.45 -21.68
N PRO A 449 -0.95 26.67 -22.65
CA PRO A 449 -0.52 25.28 -22.84
C PRO A 449 0.90 25.14 -23.41
N GLU A 450 1.53 26.26 -23.79
CA GLU A 450 2.87 26.27 -24.40
C GLU A 450 3.93 26.64 -23.35
N SER A 451 4.42 25.64 -22.60
CA SER A 451 5.69 25.78 -21.89
C SER A 451 6.81 25.36 -22.84
N PRO A 452 7.74 26.26 -23.22
CA PRO A 452 8.84 25.96 -24.15
C PRO A 452 9.76 24.81 -23.68
N ASP A 453 9.79 24.56 -22.36
CA ASP A 453 10.69 23.61 -21.72
C ASP A 453 9.97 22.31 -21.24
N GLY A 454 8.72 22.09 -21.62
CA GLY A 454 7.88 21.03 -21.03
C GLY A 454 8.25 19.59 -21.41
N GLY A 455 9.05 19.39 -22.46
CA GLY A 455 9.45 18.05 -22.88
C GLY A 455 8.29 17.07 -23.02
N ILE A 456 8.52 15.81 -22.63
CA ILE A 456 7.47 14.76 -22.65
C ILE A 456 6.36 15.05 -21.62
N GLU A 457 6.72 15.57 -20.44
CA GLU A 457 5.74 15.89 -19.39
C GLU A 457 4.75 16.97 -19.84
N GLY A 458 5.24 18.06 -20.40
CA GLY A 458 4.38 19.14 -20.91
C GLY A 458 3.46 18.70 -22.03
N ALA A 459 3.96 17.85 -22.96
CA ALA A 459 3.15 17.33 -24.05
C ALA A 459 2.06 16.37 -23.54
N VAL A 460 2.38 15.52 -22.57
CA VAL A 460 1.42 14.62 -21.92
C VAL A 460 0.39 15.41 -21.13
N ASP A 461 0.79 16.37 -20.31
CA ASP A 461 -0.11 17.23 -19.53
C ASP A 461 -1.09 17.98 -20.43
N ARG A 462 -0.60 18.50 -21.57
CA ARG A 462 -1.44 19.16 -22.58
C ARG A 462 -2.41 18.18 -23.23
N TYR A 463 -1.95 17.02 -23.66
CA TYR A 463 -2.80 15.97 -24.24
C TYR A 463 -3.88 15.51 -23.27
N VAL A 464 -3.52 15.26 -22.01
CA VAL A 464 -4.46 14.88 -20.95
C VAL A 464 -5.51 15.96 -20.76
N ALA A 465 -5.10 17.24 -20.60
CA ALA A 465 -6.02 18.35 -20.39
C ALA A 465 -7.02 18.51 -21.54
N MET A 466 -6.54 18.47 -22.80
CA MET A 466 -7.38 18.57 -23.98
C MET A 466 -8.43 17.45 -24.05
N THR A 467 -8.00 16.21 -23.78
CA THR A 467 -8.90 15.03 -23.90
C THR A 467 -9.91 14.89 -22.76
N ARG A 468 -9.90 15.80 -21.78
CA ARG A 468 -10.97 15.92 -20.74
C ARG A 468 -12.25 16.56 -21.27
N ALA A 469 -12.20 17.22 -22.43
CA ALA A 469 -13.36 17.86 -23.06
C ALA A 469 -14.30 16.83 -23.69
N THR A 470 -15.56 16.83 -23.26
CA THR A 470 -16.61 15.96 -23.85
C THR A 470 -17.45 16.67 -24.89
N GLN A 471 -17.45 18.02 -24.93
CA GLN A 471 -18.20 18.78 -25.94
C GLN A 471 -17.31 19.81 -26.63
N GLN A 472 -16.67 20.73 -25.88
CA GLN A 472 -15.91 21.84 -26.44
C GLN A 472 -14.57 22.04 -25.75
N LEU A 473 -13.54 22.33 -26.55
CA LEU A 473 -12.21 22.75 -26.09
C LEU A 473 -11.97 24.20 -26.47
N VAL A 474 -11.45 24.96 -25.51
CA VAL A 474 -10.93 26.32 -25.70
C VAL A 474 -9.47 26.34 -25.26
N VAL A 475 -8.60 26.92 -26.06
CA VAL A 475 -7.17 27.05 -25.78
C VAL A 475 -6.87 28.54 -25.69
N LEU A 476 -6.45 29.02 -24.51
CA LEU A 476 -6.14 30.43 -24.27
C LEU A 476 -4.64 30.57 -24.00
N THR A 477 -4.02 31.46 -24.77
CA THR A 477 -2.58 31.80 -24.60
C THR A 477 -2.48 33.19 -23.98
N GLY A 478 -1.51 33.36 -23.04
CA GLY A 478 -1.18 34.65 -22.47
C GLY A 478 -0.51 35.58 -23.49
N PRO A 479 -0.43 36.88 -23.25
CA PRO A 479 0.43 37.74 -24.03
C PRO A 479 1.87 37.25 -23.89
N CYS A 480 2.54 36.98 -25.01
CA CYS A 480 3.97 36.66 -24.99
C CYS A 480 4.69 37.70 -24.12
N ALA A 481 5.29 37.26 -23.01
CA ALA A 481 6.19 38.11 -22.24
C ALA A 481 7.37 38.45 -23.18
N GLY A 482 7.34 39.69 -23.74
CA GLY A 482 8.36 40.21 -24.58
C GLY A 482 9.65 40.53 -23.80
#